data_4916368dd68522d67eafa91d158f7b53
#
_entry.id   4916368dd68522d67eafa91d158f7b53
#
_cell.length_a   1.000
_cell.length_b   1.000
_cell.length_c   1.000
_cell.angle_alpha   90.00
_cell.angle_beta   90.00
_cell.angle_gamma   90.00
#
_symmetry.space_group_name_H-M   'P 1'
#
loop_
_entity.id
_entity.type
_entity.pdbx_description
1 polymer ?
#
loop_
_entity_poly.entity_id
_entity_poly.type
_entity_poly.pdbx_seq_one_letter_code
_entity_poly.pdbx_strand_id
1 'polypeptide(L)'
;TAAADFVLYTDEPKQGDTIMETCANWGIDVFIHYSFPRHMAMELIVARHELLEKNAEALGIEMVDVTAPDPTAEAGLSASQQFILEDVPQQLAKYEGKKVAFFTTNCGMQPSLQAAVLDEPNAYYPQPCCPSPYHAFPATLGLELEIGGDDEDALHQIALKLQEHDAVGRFSTWAHPVAMTIIEVGVEYAKAYIDGEITERNDADKLKALLEAKVSGAKVEPYTDAKGTTFDNYYTILLAPVDFNDYL
;
A
#
# COMPACT_ATOMS: atom_id res chain seq x y z
N THR A 1 9.48 14.76 -15.15
CA THR A 1 8.21 15.39 -15.61
C THR A 1 8.40 16.29 -16.84
N ALA A 2 9.42 17.16 -16.90
CA ALA A 2 9.62 18.05 -18.06
C ALA A 2 9.77 17.33 -19.43
N ALA A 3 10.08 16.05 -19.44
CA ALA A 3 10.26 15.25 -20.66
C ALA A 3 9.02 14.39 -21.02
N ALA A 4 7.98 14.40 -20.19
CA ALA A 4 6.77 13.61 -20.40
C ALA A 4 5.57 14.52 -20.64
N ASP A 5 4.66 14.13 -21.54
CA ASP A 5 3.40 14.85 -21.75
C ASP A 5 2.53 14.75 -20.50
N PHE A 6 2.43 13.57 -19.88
CA PHE A 6 1.91 13.42 -18.53
C PHE A 6 2.60 12.24 -17.78
N VAL A 7 2.51 12.24 -16.46
CA VAL A 7 2.98 11.19 -15.56
C VAL A 7 1.81 10.78 -14.67
N LEU A 8 1.64 9.47 -14.47
CA LEU A 8 0.66 8.90 -13.57
C LEU A 8 1.36 7.96 -12.60
N TYR A 9 1.15 8.14 -11.31
CA TYR A 9 1.83 7.35 -10.28
C TYR A 9 0.95 7.14 -9.05
N THR A 10 1.31 6.19 -8.20
CA THR A 10 0.68 6.00 -6.89
C THR A 10 1.02 7.17 -5.97
N ASP A 11 0.06 7.67 -5.18
CA ASP A 11 0.34 8.67 -4.15
C ASP A 11 1.00 8.02 -2.93
N GLU A 12 2.29 7.71 -3.05
CA GLU A 12 3.04 7.09 -1.95
C GLU A 12 3.02 7.89 -0.65
N PRO A 13 3.21 9.21 -0.64
CA PRO A 13 3.13 9.99 0.59
C PRO A 13 1.77 9.88 1.28
N LYS A 14 0.67 10.07 0.55
CA LYS A 14 -0.68 10.04 1.12
C LYS A 14 -1.16 8.64 1.56
N GLN A 15 -0.45 7.58 1.20
CA GLN A 15 -0.65 6.28 1.87
C GLN A 15 -0.45 6.40 3.40
N GLY A 16 0.40 7.33 3.87
CA GLY A 16 0.55 7.59 5.29
C GLY A 16 -0.75 8.03 5.97
N ASP A 17 -1.61 8.77 5.28
CA ASP A 17 -2.91 9.18 5.79
C ASP A 17 -3.86 7.98 5.88
N THR A 18 -3.99 7.19 4.79
CA THR A 18 -4.91 6.04 4.74
C THR A 18 -4.50 4.91 5.67
N ILE A 19 -3.20 4.65 5.84
CA ILE A 19 -2.67 3.67 6.80
C ILE A 19 -3.08 4.07 8.23
N MET A 20 -2.87 5.32 8.61
CA MET A 20 -3.16 5.78 9.96
C MET A 20 -4.67 5.91 10.22
N GLU A 21 -5.47 6.26 9.22
CA GLU A 21 -6.93 6.19 9.29
C GLU A 21 -7.41 4.75 9.56
N THR A 22 -6.87 3.76 8.86
CA THR A 22 -7.15 2.35 9.09
C THR A 22 -6.74 1.93 10.51
N CYS A 23 -5.55 2.32 10.96
CA CYS A 23 -5.09 2.05 12.33
C CYS A 23 -6.02 2.66 13.39
N ALA A 24 -6.50 3.89 13.18
CA ALA A 24 -7.43 4.56 14.08
C ALA A 24 -8.79 3.82 14.14
N ASN A 25 -9.32 3.40 12.99
CA ASN A 25 -10.58 2.65 12.91
C ASN A 25 -10.49 1.30 13.64
N TRP A 26 -9.34 0.66 13.66
CA TRP A 26 -9.09 -0.58 14.39
C TRP A 26 -8.75 -0.37 15.87
N GLY A 27 -8.51 0.88 16.29
CA GLY A 27 -8.11 1.23 17.66
C GLY A 27 -6.71 0.71 17.99
N ILE A 28 -5.74 0.91 17.07
CA ILE A 28 -4.34 0.53 17.24
C ILE A 28 -3.68 1.39 18.31
N ASP A 29 -2.93 0.74 19.20
CA ASP A 29 -2.14 1.41 20.24
C ASP A 29 -0.70 1.72 19.77
N VAL A 30 -0.11 0.81 18.97
CA VAL A 30 1.28 0.87 18.54
C VAL A 30 1.40 0.55 17.05
N PHE A 31 2.18 1.34 16.33
CA PHE A 31 2.49 1.13 14.92
C PHE A 31 3.98 0.88 14.73
N ILE A 32 4.35 -0.32 14.28
CA ILE A 32 5.73 -0.71 14.01
C ILE A 32 6.03 -0.53 12.52
N HIS A 33 7.00 0.35 12.22
CA HIS A 33 7.43 0.68 10.87
C HIS A 33 8.80 0.07 10.59
N TYR A 34 8.84 -0.97 9.75
CA TYR A 34 10.08 -1.58 9.28
C TYR A 34 10.59 -0.89 8.02
N SER A 35 11.82 -0.40 8.09
CA SER A 35 12.51 0.19 6.94
C SER A 35 14.02 -0.04 7.03
N PHE A 36 14.79 0.52 6.12
CA PHE A 36 16.25 0.44 6.09
C PHE A 36 16.84 1.71 5.44
N PRO A 37 18.13 2.03 5.68
CA PRO A 37 18.74 3.34 5.32
C PRO A 37 18.55 3.74 3.84
N ARG A 38 18.64 2.79 2.90
CA ARG A 38 18.46 3.09 1.47
C ARG A 38 17.05 3.56 1.14
N HIS A 39 16.01 2.94 1.74
CA HIS A 39 14.62 3.39 1.56
C HIS A 39 14.38 4.73 2.25
N MET A 40 14.94 4.94 3.45
CA MET A 40 14.84 6.21 4.16
C MET A 40 15.69 7.34 3.57
N ALA A 41 16.33 7.11 2.41
CA ALA A 41 16.95 8.14 1.57
C ALA A 41 16.10 8.48 0.32
N MET A 42 14.95 7.82 0.10
CA MET A 42 14.07 8.05 -1.05
C MET A 42 12.98 9.08 -0.68
N GLU A 43 12.89 10.18 -1.43
CA GLU A 43 12.03 11.33 -1.14
C GLU A 43 10.56 10.95 -0.84
N LEU A 44 9.95 10.10 -1.67
CA LEU A 44 8.53 9.72 -1.50
C LEU A 44 8.31 8.84 -0.27
N ILE A 45 9.27 7.95 0.06
CA ILE A 45 9.20 7.09 1.25
C ILE A 45 9.37 7.94 2.52
N VAL A 46 10.29 8.90 2.50
CA VAL A 46 10.47 9.86 3.60
C VAL A 46 9.20 10.69 3.80
N ALA A 47 8.62 11.23 2.73
CA ALA A 47 7.38 11.99 2.81
C ALA A 47 6.21 11.17 3.37
N ARG A 48 6.10 9.88 3.02
CA ARG A 48 5.14 8.96 3.65
C ARG A 48 5.42 8.77 5.14
N HIS A 49 6.67 8.55 5.50
CA HIS A 49 7.08 8.38 6.89
C HIS A 49 6.73 9.62 7.75
N GLU A 50 7.00 10.82 7.26
CA GLU A 50 6.64 12.07 7.94
C GLU A 50 5.12 12.20 8.15
N LEU A 51 4.30 11.76 7.19
CA LEU A 51 2.84 11.71 7.35
C LEU A 51 2.40 10.62 8.33
N LEU A 52 3.05 9.46 8.35
CA LEU A 52 2.80 8.42 9.35
C LEU A 52 3.08 8.94 10.77
N GLU A 53 4.25 9.56 11.01
CA GLU A 53 4.60 10.15 12.30
C GLU A 53 3.61 11.21 12.74
N LYS A 54 3.33 12.18 11.87
CA LYS A 54 2.41 13.28 12.15
C LYS A 54 1.01 12.79 12.53
N ASN A 55 0.50 11.82 11.76
CA ASN A 55 -0.84 11.28 11.99
C ASN A 55 -0.87 10.36 13.22
N ALA A 56 0.16 9.57 13.47
CA ALA A 56 0.29 8.75 14.68
C ALA A 56 0.27 9.63 15.94
N GLU A 57 1.04 10.73 15.96
CA GLU A 57 1.03 11.70 17.06
C GLU A 57 -0.37 12.30 17.28
N ALA A 58 -1.04 12.73 16.21
CA ALA A 58 -2.39 13.31 16.27
C ALA A 58 -3.45 12.33 16.77
N LEU A 59 -3.28 11.03 16.51
CA LEU A 59 -4.20 9.95 16.89
C LEU A 59 -3.83 9.32 18.25
N GLY A 60 -2.68 9.68 18.84
CA GLY A 60 -2.18 9.09 20.08
C GLY A 60 -1.67 7.65 19.91
N ILE A 61 -1.28 7.26 18.69
CA ILE A 61 -0.68 5.98 18.36
C ILE A 61 0.84 6.07 18.58
N GLU A 62 1.42 5.15 19.35
CA GLU A 62 2.87 5.08 19.52
C GLU A 62 3.52 4.56 18.22
N MET A 63 4.28 5.38 17.49
CA MET A 63 5.02 4.93 16.32
C MET A 63 6.45 4.53 16.68
N VAL A 64 6.89 3.39 16.16
CA VAL A 64 8.21 2.81 16.43
C VAL A 64 8.89 2.43 15.12
N ASP A 65 10.02 3.07 14.83
CA ASP A 65 10.86 2.72 13.70
C ASP A 65 11.81 1.56 14.06
N VAL A 66 11.81 0.55 13.21
CA VAL A 66 12.69 -0.61 13.33
C VAL A 66 13.53 -0.73 12.06
N THR A 67 14.86 -0.72 12.21
CA THR A 67 15.77 -0.90 11.09
C THR A 67 15.93 -2.39 10.77
N ALA A 68 15.35 -2.80 9.65
CA ALA A 68 15.50 -4.15 9.10
C ALA A 68 16.74 -4.23 8.18
N PRO A 69 17.29 -5.43 7.92
CA PRO A 69 18.31 -5.64 6.89
C PRO A 69 17.77 -5.22 5.50
N ASP A 70 18.63 -4.56 4.69
CA ASP A 70 18.25 -4.21 3.32
C ASP A 70 18.17 -5.49 2.45
N PRO A 71 17.01 -5.79 1.82
CA PRO A 71 16.83 -6.97 0.98
C PRO A 71 17.78 -7.07 -0.22
N THR A 72 18.41 -5.95 -0.61
CA THR A 72 19.38 -5.90 -1.71
C THR A 72 20.85 -5.91 -1.27
N ALA A 73 21.08 -5.95 0.05
CA ALA A 73 22.44 -6.10 0.61
C ALA A 73 22.98 -7.52 0.41
N GLU A 74 24.25 -7.75 0.78
CA GLU A 74 24.92 -9.05 0.61
C GLU A 74 24.19 -10.21 1.31
N ALA A 75 23.60 -9.97 2.51
CA ALA A 75 22.79 -10.94 3.23
C ALA A 75 21.45 -11.23 2.55
N GLY A 76 21.00 -10.35 1.66
CA GLY A 76 19.89 -10.54 0.74
C GLY A 76 18.51 -10.58 1.36
N LEU A 77 17.57 -10.95 0.52
CA LEU A 77 16.14 -11.01 0.85
C LEU A 77 15.85 -11.96 2.02
N SER A 78 16.51 -13.12 2.06
CA SER A 78 16.28 -14.13 3.11
C SER A 78 16.60 -13.59 4.51
N ALA A 79 17.65 -12.77 4.66
CA ALA A 79 18.00 -12.17 5.95
C ALA A 79 16.93 -11.16 6.41
N SER A 80 16.39 -10.36 5.47
CA SER A 80 15.31 -9.42 5.78
C SER A 80 14.03 -10.14 6.17
N GLN A 81 13.69 -11.22 5.49
CA GLN A 81 12.51 -12.05 5.79
C GLN A 81 12.64 -12.75 7.14
N GLN A 82 13.80 -13.32 7.41
CA GLN A 82 14.07 -13.96 8.70
C GLN A 82 14.00 -12.95 9.85
N PHE A 83 14.57 -11.76 9.66
CA PHE A 83 14.49 -10.68 10.65
C PHE A 83 13.05 -10.34 11.02
N ILE A 84 12.15 -10.19 10.04
CA ILE A 84 10.72 -9.91 10.27
C ILE A 84 10.07 -11.03 11.09
N LEU A 85 10.31 -12.30 10.72
CA LEU A 85 9.75 -13.45 11.43
C LEU A 85 10.23 -13.56 12.89
N GLU A 86 11.45 -13.09 13.19
CA GLU A 86 12.01 -13.08 14.53
C GLU A 86 11.61 -11.86 15.35
N ASP A 87 11.48 -10.67 14.72
CA ASP A 87 11.22 -9.41 15.42
C ASP A 87 9.74 -9.21 15.75
N VAL A 88 8.80 -9.59 14.88
CA VAL A 88 7.35 -9.42 15.12
C VAL A 88 6.93 -10.03 16.47
N PRO A 89 7.26 -11.29 16.81
CA PRO A 89 6.95 -11.85 18.14
C PRO A 89 7.59 -11.08 19.30
N GLN A 90 8.80 -10.53 19.11
CA GLN A 90 9.46 -9.73 20.14
C GLN A 90 8.74 -8.40 20.38
N GLN A 91 8.28 -7.74 19.31
CA GLN A 91 7.47 -6.51 19.42
C GLN A 91 6.13 -6.81 20.12
N LEU A 92 5.45 -7.90 19.76
CA LEU A 92 4.21 -8.30 20.43
C LEU A 92 4.42 -8.59 21.91
N ALA A 93 5.51 -9.26 22.29
CA ALA A 93 5.86 -9.51 23.69
C ALA A 93 6.19 -8.19 24.43
N LYS A 94 6.87 -7.24 23.79
CA LYS A 94 7.16 -5.92 24.37
C LYS A 94 5.89 -5.11 24.63
N TYR A 95 4.89 -5.23 23.76
CA TYR A 95 3.63 -4.52 23.82
C TYR A 95 2.45 -5.42 24.21
N GLU A 96 2.68 -6.33 25.14
CA GLU A 96 1.67 -7.28 25.62
C GLU A 96 0.35 -6.57 26.01
N GLY A 97 -0.76 -7.09 25.49
CA GLY A 97 -2.11 -6.56 25.74
C GLY A 97 -2.49 -5.34 24.90
N LYS A 98 -1.58 -4.81 24.06
CA LYS A 98 -1.87 -3.73 23.11
C LYS A 98 -2.20 -4.29 21.72
N LYS A 99 -2.95 -3.54 20.94
CA LYS A 99 -3.13 -3.77 19.51
C LYS A 99 -1.96 -3.16 18.73
N VAL A 100 -1.21 -3.99 18.01
CA VAL A 100 0.01 -3.58 17.32
C VAL A 100 -0.17 -3.73 15.81
N ALA A 101 -0.06 -2.64 15.07
CA ALA A 101 -0.04 -2.66 13.61
C ALA A 101 1.40 -2.70 13.08
N PHE A 102 1.60 -3.42 11.99
CA PHE A 102 2.92 -3.62 11.39
C PHE A 102 2.90 -3.19 9.92
N PHE A 103 3.94 -2.49 9.51
CA PHE A 103 4.14 -2.07 8.13
C PHE A 103 5.61 -2.18 7.73
N THR A 104 5.88 -2.59 6.49
CA THR A 104 7.23 -2.58 5.93
C THR A 104 7.28 -1.84 4.60
N THR A 105 8.37 -1.12 4.36
CA THR A 105 8.56 -0.31 3.16
C THR A 105 9.00 -1.09 1.93
N ASN A 106 9.23 -2.42 2.03
CA ASN A 106 9.74 -3.21 0.92
C ASN A 106 8.86 -4.41 0.57
N CYS A 107 8.59 -4.60 -0.73
CA CYS A 107 7.76 -5.67 -1.25
C CYS A 107 8.23 -7.08 -0.86
N GLY A 108 9.55 -7.31 -0.84
CA GLY A 108 10.11 -8.63 -0.52
C GLY A 108 9.92 -9.07 0.93
N MET A 109 9.66 -8.14 1.84
CA MET A 109 9.39 -8.44 3.25
C MET A 109 7.90 -8.70 3.55
N GLN A 110 7.00 -8.37 2.63
CA GLN A 110 5.56 -8.48 2.86
C GLN A 110 5.07 -9.89 3.15
N PRO A 111 5.48 -10.95 2.42
CA PRO A 111 5.01 -12.31 2.72
C PRO A 111 5.37 -12.77 4.14
N SER A 112 6.60 -12.47 4.59
CA SER A 112 7.03 -12.81 5.95
C SER A 112 6.29 -12.00 7.01
N LEU A 113 6.01 -10.71 6.74
CA LEU A 113 5.25 -9.88 7.65
C LEU A 113 3.79 -10.36 7.77
N GLN A 114 3.13 -10.62 6.64
CA GLN A 114 1.77 -11.18 6.66
C GLN A 114 1.71 -12.51 7.41
N ALA A 115 2.67 -13.43 7.14
CA ALA A 115 2.74 -14.71 7.82
C ALA A 115 2.95 -14.56 9.35
N ALA A 116 3.80 -13.62 9.77
CA ALA A 116 4.06 -13.37 11.19
C ALA A 116 2.86 -12.74 11.93
N VAL A 117 1.98 -12.03 11.21
CA VAL A 117 0.80 -11.35 11.78
C VAL A 117 -0.43 -12.25 11.77
N LEU A 118 -0.52 -13.21 10.83
CA LEU A 118 -1.76 -13.91 10.47
C LEU A 118 -2.46 -14.56 11.67
N ASP A 119 -1.75 -15.34 12.47
CA ASP A 119 -2.30 -16.10 13.60
C ASP A 119 -2.18 -15.36 14.96
N GLU A 120 -1.72 -14.11 14.96
CA GLU A 120 -1.51 -13.31 16.16
C GLU A 120 -2.68 -12.36 16.41
N PRO A 121 -3.55 -12.59 17.42
CA PRO A 121 -4.82 -11.88 17.55
C PRO A 121 -4.70 -10.38 17.84
N ASN A 122 -3.56 -9.93 18.36
CA ASN A 122 -3.28 -8.52 18.63
C ASN A 122 -2.40 -7.85 17.56
N ALA A 123 -2.06 -8.57 16.48
CA ALA A 123 -1.28 -8.06 15.37
C ALA A 123 -2.18 -7.68 14.20
N TYR A 124 -1.89 -6.54 13.59
CA TYR A 124 -2.67 -5.94 12.51
C TYR A 124 -1.79 -5.58 11.32
N TYR A 125 -2.34 -5.73 10.14
CA TYR A 125 -1.65 -5.45 8.87
C TYR A 125 -2.49 -4.48 8.03
N PRO A 126 -2.22 -3.16 8.10
CA PRO A 126 -3.08 -2.14 7.47
C PRO A 126 -3.02 -2.16 5.94
N GLN A 127 -1.86 -2.41 5.36
CA GLN A 127 -1.70 -2.64 3.91
C GLN A 127 -0.27 -3.06 3.55
N PRO A 128 -0.04 -3.66 2.36
CA PRO A 128 1.31 -3.77 1.79
C PRO A 128 1.86 -2.41 1.34
N CYS A 129 3.19 -2.31 1.14
CA CYS A 129 3.82 -1.08 0.60
C CYS A 129 3.35 -0.72 -0.81
N CYS A 130 2.95 -1.72 -1.60
CA CYS A 130 2.29 -1.57 -2.90
C CYS A 130 0.93 -2.26 -2.81
N PRO A 131 -0.12 -1.58 -2.31
CA PRO A 131 -1.39 -2.22 -1.97
C PRO A 131 -2.07 -2.86 -3.19
N SER A 132 -2.46 -4.12 -3.03
CA SER A 132 -3.10 -4.92 -4.08
C SER A 132 -3.54 -6.28 -3.51
N PRO A 133 -4.64 -6.90 -3.99
CA PRO A 133 -5.02 -8.27 -3.64
C PRO A 133 -3.93 -9.29 -4.00
N TYR A 134 -3.14 -8.99 -5.03
CA TYR A 134 -2.09 -9.89 -5.54
C TYR A 134 -0.74 -9.74 -4.82
N HIS A 135 -0.61 -8.79 -3.89
CA HIS A 135 0.67 -8.51 -3.23
C HIS A 135 0.77 -9.24 -1.90
N ALA A 136 1.57 -10.27 -1.86
CA ALA A 136 1.87 -11.16 -0.75
C ALA A 136 0.71 -12.09 -0.31
N PHE A 137 -0.55 -11.67 -0.36
CA PHE A 137 -1.70 -12.48 0.05
C PHE A 137 -1.72 -13.89 -0.60
N PRO A 138 -1.53 -14.05 -1.93
CA PRO A 138 -1.52 -15.38 -2.53
C PRO A 138 -0.47 -16.30 -1.92
N ALA A 139 0.76 -15.79 -1.75
CA ALA A 139 1.86 -16.58 -1.20
C ALA A 139 1.64 -16.93 0.28
N THR A 140 1.10 -15.98 1.07
CA THR A 140 0.87 -16.18 2.50
C THR A 140 -0.31 -17.12 2.77
N LEU A 141 -1.39 -17.00 1.99
CA LEU A 141 -2.64 -17.74 2.21
C LEU A 141 -2.76 -19.00 1.36
N GLY A 142 -1.75 -19.32 0.54
CA GLY A 142 -1.77 -20.49 -0.35
C GLY A 142 -2.81 -20.40 -1.44
N LEU A 143 -3.07 -19.19 -1.96
CA LEU A 143 -4.03 -18.94 -3.03
C LEU A 143 -3.35 -18.94 -4.41
N GLU A 144 -4.03 -19.47 -5.42
CA GLU A 144 -3.65 -19.35 -6.83
C GLU A 144 -4.58 -18.33 -7.50
N LEU A 145 -4.19 -17.05 -7.46
CA LEU A 145 -4.94 -15.95 -8.07
C LEU A 145 -4.38 -15.63 -9.46
N GLU A 146 -5.24 -15.45 -10.44
CA GLU A 146 -4.86 -14.97 -11.78
C GLU A 146 -4.62 -13.46 -11.73
N ILE A 147 -3.37 -13.03 -11.98
CA ILE A 147 -3.03 -11.61 -12.02
C ILE A 147 -3.72 -10.96 -13.22
N GLY A 148 -4.50 -9.89 -12.96
CA GLY A 148 -5.34 -9.24 -13.97
C GLY A 148 -6.68 -9.95 -14.22
N GLY A 149 -7.04 -10.91 -13.36
CA GLY A 149 -8.36 -11.52 -13.30
C GLY A 149 -9.40 -10.60 -12.64
N ASP A 150 -10.39 -11.21 -12.00
CA ASP A 150 -11.44 -10.47 -11.28
C ASP A 150 -10.94 -10.09 -9.88
N ASP A 151 -10.79 -8.79 -9.64
CA ASP A 151 -10.30 -8.27 -8.36
C ASP A 151 -11.31 -8.53 -7.21
N GLU A 152 -12.64 -8.53 -7.48
CA GLU A 152 -13.65 -8.85 -6.46
C GLU A 152 -13.56 -10.32 -6.06
N ASP A 153 -13.40 -11.25 -7.01
CA ASP A 153 -13.20 -12.66 -6.73
C ASP A 153 -11.90 -12.89 -5.93
N ALA A 154 -10.83 -12.20 -6.29
CA ALA A 154 -9.56 -12.26 -5.55
C ALA A 154 -9.73 -11.80 -4.10
N LEU A 155 -10.42 -10.68 -3.87
CA LEU A 155 -10.71 -10.16 -2.52
C LEU A 155 -11.61 -11.11 -1.73
N HIS A 156 -12.62 -11.71 -2.36
CA HIS A 156 -13.49 -12.72 -1.74
C HIS A 156 -12.69 -13.95 -1.30
N GLN A 157 -11.83 -14.49 -2.17
CA GLN A 157 -10.98 -15.64 -1.83
C GLN A 157 -10.02 -15.32 -0.66
N ILE A 158 -9.44 -14.11 -0.63
CA ILE A 158 -8.60 -13.63 0.48
C ILE A 158 -9.44 -13.54 1.76
N ALA A 159 -10.64 -12.93 1.70
CA ALA A 159 -11.52 -12.79 2.87
C ALA A 159 -11.88 -14.14 3.48
N LEU A 160 -12.23 -15.14 2.66
CA LEU A 160 -12.50 -16.51 3.12
C LEU A 160 -11.28 -17.14 3.83
N LYS A 161 -10.07 -16.93 3.29
CA LYS A 161 -8.84 -17.43 3.93
C LYS A 161 -8.52 -16.70 5.22
N LEU A 162 -8.67 -15.39 5.26
CA LEU A 162 -8.51 -14.61 6.50
C LEU A 162 -9.53 -15.03 7.57
N GLN A 163 -10.75 -15.41 7.17
CA GLN A 163 -11.78 -15.93 8.08
C GLN A 163 -11.37 -17.25 8.72
N GLU A 164 -10.69 -18.15 7.97
CA GLU A 164 -10.15 -19.41 8.53
C GLU A 164 -9.15 -19.17 9.67
N HIS A 165 -8.51 -17.99 9.72
CA HIS A 165 -7.51 -17.56 10.70
C HIS A 165 -8.04 -16.52 11.73
N ASP A 166 -9.34 -16.26 11.76
CA ASP A 166 -9.94 -15.19 12.60
C ASP A 166 -9.27 -13.82 12.35
N ALA A 167 -8.86 -13.53 11.09
CA ALA A 167 -8.02 -12.39 10.73
C ALA A 167 -8.71 -11.32 9.88
N VAL A 168 -9.99 -11.50 9.50
CA VAL A 168 -10.70 -10.60 8.55
C VAL A 168 -10.64 -9.13 8.96
N GLY A 169 -10.87 -8.79 10.23
CA GLY A 169 -10.82 -7.41 10.72
C GLY A 169 -9.42 -6.90 11.10
N ARG A 170 -8.34 -7.62 10.71
CA ARG A 170 -6.95 -7.30 11.07
C ARG A 170 -6.04 -7.09 9.88
N PHE A 171 -6.55 -7.31 8.66
CA PHE A 171 -5.84 -7.13 7.40
C PHE A 171 -6.59 -6.17 6.50
N SER A 172 -5.86 -5.41 5.69
CA SER A 172 -6.41 -4.59 4.63
C SER A 172 -5.44 -4.47 3.45
N THR A 173 -5.94 -3.99 2.34
CA THR A 173 -5.22 -3.67 1.11
C THR A 173 -6.04 -2.67 0.29
N TRP A 174 -5.67 -2.39 -0.95
CA TRP A 174 -6.52 -1.71 -1.92
C TRP A 174 -7.27 -2.73 -2.78
N ALA A 175 -8.46 -2.36 -3.25
CA ALA A 175 -9.28 -3.25 -4.07
C ALA A 175 -8.65 -3.59 -5.42
N HIS A 176 -7.81 -2.70 -5.96
CA HIS A 176 -7.24 -2.85 -7.30
C HIS A 176 -5.72 -2.71 -7.31
N PRO A 177 -5.01 -3.42 -8.20
CA PRO A 177 -3.57 -3.28 -8.40
C PRO A 177 -3.24 -2.00 -9.18
N VAL A 178 -3.15 -0.85 -8.51
CA VAL A 178 -2.96 0.49 -9.13
C VAL A 178 -1.80 0.52 -10.12
N ALA A 179 -0.70 -0.20 -9.86
CA ALA A 179 0.43 -0.26 -10.78
C ALA A 179 0.05 -0.86 -12.16
N MET A 180 -0.86 -1.83 -12.21
CA MET A 180 -1.40 -2.38 -13.47
C MET A 180 -2.38 -1.40 -14.11
N THR A 181 -3.29 -0.86 -13.31
CA THR A 181 -4.29 0.14 -13.77
C THR A 181 -3.63 1.35 -14.43
N ILE A 182 -2.52 1.85 -13.88
CA ILE A 182 -1.74 2.95 -14.46
C ILE A 182 -1.28 2.62 -15.90
N ILE A 183 -0.80 1.40 -16.12
CA ILE A 183 -0.32 0.95 -17.44
C ILE A 183 -1.50 0.87 -18.41
N GLU A 184 -2.59 0.23 -18.03
CA GLU A 184 -3.78 0.07 -18.87
C GLU A 184 -4.38 1.42 -19.25
N VAL A 185 -4.58 2.30 -18.28
CA VAL A 185 -5.10 3.66 -18.51
C VAL A 185 -4.15 4.48 -19.39
N GLY A 186 -2.82 4.33 -19.18
CA GLY A 186 -1.83 4.99 -20.02
C GLY A 186 -1.91 4.56 -21.51
N VAL A 187 -2.15 3.28 -21.76
CA VAL A 187 -2.36 2.73 -23.12
C VAL A 187 -3.67 3.24 -23.73
N GLU A 188 -4.77 3.21 -22.98
CA GLU A 188 -6.08 3.72 -23.45
C GLU A 188 -6.04 5.23 -23.71
N TYR A 189 -5.35 5.99 -22.88
CA TYR A 189 -5.12 7.42 -23.07
C TYR A 189 -4.35 7.71 -24.35
N ALA A 190 -3.23 7.01 -24.57
CA ALA A 190 -2.43 7.13 -25.77
C ALA A 190 -3.25 6.77 -27.04
N LYS A 191 -4.08 5.72 -26.94
CA LYS A 191 -4.98 5.32 -28.02
C LYS A 191 -6.01 6.42 -28.33
N ALA A 192 -6.66 6.99 -27.32
CA ALA A 192 -7.62 8.08 -27.48
C ALA A 192 -6.99 9.32 -28.19
N TYR A 193 -5.72 9.61 -27.90
CA TYR A 193 -4.98 10.66 -28.59
C TYR A 193 -4.71 10.31 -30.06
N ILE A 194 -4.27 9.08 -30.36
CA ILE A 194 -4.00 8.61 -31.73
C ILE A 194 -5.29 8.59 -32.55
N ASP A 195 -6.41 8.17 -31.98
CA ASP A 195 -7.72 8.10 -32.66
C ASP A 195 -8.38 9.49 -32.82
N GLY A 196 -7.79 10.54 -32.24
CA GLY A 196 -8.29 11.93 -32.34
C GLY A 196 -9.50 12.20 -31.44
N GLU A 197 -9.76 11.35 -30.43
CA GLU A 197 -10.79 11.60 -29.41
C GLU A 197 -10.40 12.76 -28.48
N ILE A 198 -9.10 12.96 -28.28
CA ILE A 198 -8.52 14.10 -27.56
C ILE A 198 -7.46 14.76 -28.43
N THR A 199 -7.33 16.07 -28.33
CA THR A 199 -6.37 16.86 -29.11
C THR A 199 -5.21 17.38 -28.30
N GLU A 200 -5.40 17.51 -26.99
CA GLU A 200 -4.36 17.90 -26.05
C GLU A 200 -3.61 16.67 -25.54
N ARG A 201 -2.29 16.79 -25.40
CA ARG A 201 -1.46 15.68 -24.88
C ARG A 201 -1.59 15.48 -23.38
N ASN A 202 -2.08 16.49 -22.68
CA ASN A 202 -2.35 16.46 -21.24
C ASN A 202 -3.81 16.88 -21.00
N ASP A 203 -4.74 15.94 -21.17
CA ASP A 203 -6.16 16.11 -20.89
C ASP A 203 -6.50 15.42 -19.55
N ALA A 204 -6.51 16.20 -18.48
CA ALA A 204 -6.76 15.72 -17.13
C ALA A 204 -8.17 15.12 -16.96
N ASP A 205 -9.17 15.67 -17.67
CA ASP A 205 -10.57 15.20 -17.54
C ASP A 205 -10.72 13.84 -18.21
N LYS A 206 -10.11 13.64 -19.39
CA LYS A 206 -10.08 12.32 -20.03
C LYS A 206 -9.32 11.30 -19.19
N LEU A 207 -8.18 11.68 -18.60
CA LEU A 207 -7.40 10.80 -17.73
C LEU A 207 -8.22 10.33 -16.53
N LYS A 208 -8.90 11.26 -15.84
CA LYS A 208 -9.78 10.95 -14.71
C LYS A 208 -10.93 10.06 -15.11
N ALA A 209 -11.59 10.33 -16.22
CA ALA A 209 -12.68 9.50 -16.72
C ALA A 209 -12.23 8.05 -17.02
N LEU A 210 -11.06 7.86 -17.60
CA LEU A 210 -10.50 6.52 -17.84
C LEU A 210 -10.18 5.78 -16.54
N LEU A 211 -9.61 6.49 -15.56
CA LEU A 211 -9.31 5.93 -14.24
C LEU A 211 -10.59 5.53 -13.49
N GLU A 212 -11.59 6.41 -13.45
CA GLU A 212 -12.87 6.15 -12.77
C GLU A 212 -13.65 4.98 -13.40
N ALA A 213 -13.55 4.82 -14.71
CA ALA A 213 -14.13 3.68 -15.41
C ALA A 213 -13.48 2.33 -15.04
N LYS A 214 -12.21 2.35 -14.65
CA LYS A 214 -11.46 1.16 -14.21
C LYS A 214 -11.52 0.93 -12.70
N VAL A 215 -11.43 2.01 -11.94
CA VAL A 215 -11.32 1.97 -10.48
C VAL A 215 -12.25 3.02 -9.88
N SER A 216 -13.45 2.60 -9.53
CA SER A 216 -14.45 3.48 -8.89
C SER A 216 -13.89 4.05 -7.57
N GLY A 217 -14.08 5.35 -7.35
CA GLY A 217 -13.67 6.02 -6.11
C GLY A 217 -12.19 6.34 -6.01
N ALA A 218 -11.39 6.14 -7.07
CA ALA A 218 -9.99 6.56 -7.09
C ALA A 218 -9.89 8.09 -6.93
N LYS A 219 -9.07 8.54 -5.97
CA LYS A 219 -8.70 9.95 -5.85
C LYS A 219 -7.53 10.22 -6.78
N VAL A 220 -7.72 11.14 -7.73
CA VAL A 220 -6.71 11.53 -8.72
C VAL A 220 -6.45 13.01 -8.60
N GLU A 221 -5.23 13.35 -8.19
CA GLU A 221 -4.84 14.75 -7.93
C GLU A 221 -3.50 15.09 -8.60
N PRO A 222 -3.29 16.36 -9.00
CA PRO A 222 -1.98 16.82 -9.41
C PRO A 222 -0.97 16.68 -8.26
N TYR A 223 0.21 16.13 -8.56
CA TYR A 223 1.28 16.01 -7.58
C TYR A 223 1.82 17.37 -7.16
N THR A 224 1.96 17.56 -5.86
CA THR A 224 2.63 18.72 -5.27
C THR A 224 3.87 18.24 -4.51
N ASP A 225 5.04 18.77 -4.86
CA ASP A 225 6.30 18.40 -4.19
C ASP A 225 6.44 19.02 -2.77
N ALA A 226 7.47 18.62 -2.06
CA ALA A 226 7.77 19.12 -0.71
C ALA A 226 8.05 20.65 -0.65
N LYS A 227 8.31 21.29 -1.80
CA LYS A 227 8.50 22.75 -1.91
C LYS A 227 7.21 23.51 -2.20
N GLY A 228 6.09 22.78 -2.32
CA GLY A 228 4.78 23.37 -2.64
C GLY A 228 4.57 23.60 -4.14
N THR A 229 5.41 23.05 -5.02
CA THR A 229 5.22 23.15 -6.48
C THR A 229 4.23 22.09 -6.95
N THR A 230 3.10 22.53 -7.50
CA THR A 230 2.13 21.64 -8.13
C THR A 230 2.47 21.47 -9.62
N PHE A 231 2.49 20.23 -10.10
CA PHE A 231 2.75 19.89 -11.50
C PHE A 231 1.44 19.65 -12.23
N ASP A 232 1.24 20.31 -13.35
CA ASP A 232 0.03 20.21 -14.19
C ASP A 232 -0.01 18.96 -15.07
N ASN A 233 1.13 18.26 -15.21
CA ASN A 233 1.29 17.05 -15.99
C ASN A 233 1.72 15.82 -15.17
N TYR A 234 1.62 15.88 -13.83
CA TYR A 234 1.92 14.76 -12.96
C TYR A 234 0.74 14.53 -12.02
N TYR A 235 0.10 13.38 -12.15
CA TYR A 235 -1.07 12.99 -11.36
C TYR A 235 -0.74 11.81 -10.47
N THR A 236 -1.27 11.85 -9.24
CA THR A 236 -1.15 10.75 -8.28
C THR A 236 -2.51 10.11 -8.02
N ILE A 237 -2.50 8.79 -7.78
CA ILE A 237 -3.68 7.98 -7.49
C ILE A 237 -3.61 7.46 -6.08
N LEU A 238 -4.71 7.61 -5.34
CA LEU A 238 -4.91 7.04 -4.01
C LEU A 238 -6.24 6.30 -3.98
N LEU A 239 -6.26 5.09 -3.43
CA LEU A 239 -7.47 4.32 -3.17
C LEU A 239 -7.76 4.26 -1.67
N ALA A 240 -9.02 4.00 -1.34
CA ALA A 240 -9.40 3.68 0.03
C ALA A 240 -8.97 2.24 0.38
N PRO A 241 -8.56 1.98 1.63
CA PRO A 241 -8.36 0.63 2.13
C PRO A 241 -9.66 -0.18 2.11
N VAL A 242 -9.56 -1.48 1.84
CA VAL A 242 -10.72 -2.38 1.88
C VAL A 242 -10.98 -2.89 3.30
N ASP A 243 -12.23 -3.11 3.64
CA ASP A 243 -12.63 -3.97 4.76
C ASP A 243 -12.98 -5.36 4.19
N PHE A 244 -12.22 -6.38 4.56
CA PHE A 244 -12.49 -7.75 4.07
C PHE A 244 -13.82 -8.33 4.57
N ASN A 245 -14.48 -7.73 5.56
CA ASN A 245 -15.85 -8.10 5.92
C ASN A 245 -16.84 -7.83 4.78
N ASP A 246 -16.59 -6.87 3.93
CA ASP A 246 -17.45 -6.52 2.78
C ASP A 246 -17.37 -7.56 1.66
N TYR A 247 -16.42 -8.50 1.74
CA TYR A 247 -16.12 -9.53 0.73
C TYR A 247 -16.42 -10.97 1.20
N LEU A 248 -17.15 -11.16 2.33
CA LEU A 248 -17.54 -12.46 2.85
C LEU A 248 -18.89 -12.97 2.32
#